data_ab7fb75e7539e3daa9b8ab9ed93d8790
#
_entry.id   ab7fb75e7539e3daa9b8ab9ed93d8790
#
_cell.length_a   1.000
_cell.length_b   1.000
_cell.length_c   1.000
_cell.angle_alpha   90.00
_cell.angle_beta   90.00
_cell.angle_gamma   90.00
#
_symmetry.space_group_name_H-M   'P 1'
#
loop_
_entity.id
_entity.type
_entity.pdbx_description
1 polymer ?
#
loop_
_entity_poly.entity_id
_entity_poly.type
_entity_poly.pdbx_seq_one_letter_code
_entity_poly.pdbx_strand_id
1 'polypeptide(L)'
;PLRLGDWPMRIQPGTLLPRLYGKEEVLERHRHRYGVNPLYVDGLERAGLVVSATTPGMRGRGAGLVEAIELKDHPFFLGLQSHPEFKSRPMRPSPPFVGFVEAALAYQERA
;
A
#
# COMPACT_ATOMS: atom_id res chain seq x y z
N PRO A 1 2.26 -8.72 17.59
CA PRO A 1 3.51 -9.45 17.31
C PRO A 1 4.29 -8.81 16.17
N LEU A 2 5.59 -8.99 16.20
CA LEU A 2 6.49 -8.49 15.19
C LEU A 2 6.28 -9.23 13.85
N ARG A 3 6.13 -8.48 12.77
CA ARG A 3 6.09 -9.04 11.43
C ARG A 3 7.44 -8.84 10.74
N LEU A 4 8.05 -9.94 10.32
CA LEU A 4 9.31 -9.93 9.59
C LEU A 4 9.17 -10.76 8.32
N GLY A 5 9.96 -10.42 7.29
CA GLY A 5 10.01 -11.16 6.06
C GLY A 5 8.83 -10.89 5.13
N ASP A 6 8.60 -11.80 4.20
CA ASP A 6 7.56 -11.67 3.18
C ASP A 6 6.19 -11.96 3.76
N TRP A 7 5.28 -11.03 3.55
CA TRP A 7 3.87 -11.18 3.94
C TRP A 7 3.01 -10.81 2.74
N PRO A 8 1.92 -11.57 2.51
CA PRO A 8 1.01 -11.22 1.42
C PRO A 8 0.17 -10.01 1.79
N MET A 9 -0.15 -9.19 0.79
CA MET A 9 -1.15 -8.16 0.92
C MET A 9 -2.12 -8.24 -0.24
N ARG A 10 -3.39 -8.05 0.07
CA ARG A 10 -4.46 -8.04 -0.92
C ARG A 10 -4.75 -6.60 -1.31
N ILE A 11 -4.67 -6.32 -2.59
CA ILE A 11 -4.85 -4.99 -3.14
C ILE A 11 -6.31 -4.77 -3.50
N GLN A 12 -6.87 -3.64 -3.08
CA GLN A 12 -8.26 -3.31 -3.36
C GLN A 12 -8.39 -2.76 -4.77
N PRO A 13 -9.39 -3.22 -5.55
CA PRO A 13 -9.64 -2.66 -6.88
C PRO A 13 -10.09 -1.21 -6.80
N GLY A 14 -9.86 -0.45 -7.86
CA GLY A 14 -10.27 0.94 -7.92
C GLY A 14 -9.34 1.91 -7.20
N THR A 15 -8.21 1.44 -6.68
CA THR A 15 -7.22 2.28 -6.01
C THR A 15 -5.98 2.43 -6.90
N LEU A 16 -4.98 3.15 -6.40
CA LEU A 16 -3.73 3.37 -7.14
C LEU A 16 -2.88 2.10 -7.25
N LEU A 17 -2.81 1.31 -6.17
CA LEU A 17 -1.93 0.15 -6.11
C LEU A 17 -2.12 -0.88 -7.22
N PRO A 18 -3.35 -1.24 -7.65
CA PRO A 18 -3.49 -2.21 -8.73
C PRO A 18 -2.79 -1.78 -10.01
N ARG A 19 -2.77 -0.48 -10.29
CA ARG A 19 -2.09 0.04 -11.48
C ARG A 19 -0.58 -0.05 -11.35
N LEU A 20 -0.06 0.07 -10.13
CA LEU A 20 1.38 -0.01 -9.89
C LEU A 20 1.89 -1.44 -9.93
N TYR A 21 1.21 -2.35 -9.23
CA TYR A 21 1.65 -3.74 -9.14
C TYR A 21 1.14 -4.62 -10.27
N GLY A 22 -0.01 -4.30 -10.84
CA GLY A 22 -0.63 -5.11 -11.88
C GLY A 22 -1.15 -6.45 -11.39
N LYS A 23 -1.38 -6.60 -10.09
CA LYS A 23 -1.81 -7.84 -9.44
C LYS A 23 -2.81 -7.53 -8.33
N GLU A 24 -3.60 -8.54 -7.95
CA GLU A 24 -4.53 -8.43 -6.83
C GLU A 24 -3.87 -8.73 -5.48
N GLU A 25 -2.80 -9.51 -5.50
CA GLU A 25 -2.10 -9.91 -4.29
C GLU A 25 -0.62 -9.95 -4.56
N VAL A 26 0.16 -9.39 -3.65
CA VAL A 26 1.62 -9.37 -3.77
C VAL A 26 2.25 -9.71 -2.42
N LEU A 27 3.50 -10.18 -2.48
CA LEU A 27 4.32 -10.39 -1.30
C LEU A 27 5.27 -9.22 -1.17
N GLU A 28 5.27 -8.58 0.00
CA GLU A 28 6.25 -7.53 0.31
C GLU A 28 6.89 -7.81 1.66
N ARG A 29 8.07 -7.29 1.86
CA ARG A 29 8.81 -7.51 3.10
C ARG A 29 8.38 -6.53 4.17
N HIS A 30 8.29 -7.03 5.38
CA HIS A 30 7.88 -6.27 6.55
C HIS A 30 8.92 -6.28 7.63
N ARG A 31 8.91 -5.20 8.44
CA ARG A 31 9.83 -5.05 9.54
C ARG A 31 9.22 -4.13 10.58
N HIS A 32 8.00 -4.48 11.05
CA HIS A 32 7.31 -3.60 11.99
C HIS A 32 6.56 -4.40 13.05
N ARG A 33 6.30 -3.75 14.17
CA ARG A 33 5.54 -4.33 15.30
C ARG A 33 4.13 -3.82 15.35
N TYR A 34 3.91 -2.60 14.90
CA TYR A 34 2.64 -1.91 15.06
C TYR A 34 1.94 -1.83 13.73
N GLY A 35 0.63 -1.82 13.80
CA GLY A 35 -0.22 -1.63 12.64
C GLY A 35 -1.33 -0.65 12.98
N VAL A 36 -2.14 -0.31 12.00
CA VAL A 36 -3.28 0.58 12.21
C VAL A 36 -4.33 -0.16 13.04
N ASN A 37 -4.77 0.47 14.13
CA ASN A 37 -5.81 -0.10 14.97
C ASN A 37 -7.13 -0.15 14.17
N PRO A 38 -7.75 -1.33 14.00
CA PRO A 38 -8.99 -1.44 13.24
C PRO A 38 -10.12 -0.53 13.74
N LEU A 39 -10.11 -0.15 15.02
CA LEU A 39 -11.13 0.74 15.57
C LEU A 39 -11.12 2.13 14.94
N TYR A 40 -10.00 2.56 14.37
CA TYR A 40 -9.86 3.88 13.78
C TYR A 40 -10.07 3.91 12.27
N VAL A 41 -10.18 2.75 11.62
CA VAL A 41 -10.24 2.68 10.16
C VAL A 41 -11.46 3.43 9.60
N ASP A 42 -12.64 3.24 10.18
CA ASP A 42 -13.84 3.92 9.72
C ASP A 42 -13.71 5.45 9.80
N GLY A 43 -13.12 5.94 10.89
CA GLY A 43 -12.89 7.37 11.05
C GLY A 43 -11.91 7.92 10.04
N LEU A 44 -10.84 7.18 9.75
CA LEU A 44 -9.85 7.58 8.75
C LEU A 44 -10.47 7.60 7.35
N GLU A 45 -11.29 6.61 7.02
CA GLU A 45 -11.95 6.56 5.72
C GLU A 45 -12.94 7.71 5.55
N ARG A 46 -13.68 8.05 6.60
CA ARG A 46 -14.59 9.21 6.58
C ARG A 46 -13.83 10.51 6.41
N ALA A 47 -12.60 10.57 6.88
CA ALA A 47 -11.76 11.76 6.75
C ALA A 47 -11.05 11.85 5.38
N GLY A 48 -11.22 10.87 4.51
CA GLY A 48 -10.69 10.91 3.15
C GLY A 48 -9.58 9.94 2.83
N LEU A 49 -9.11 9.15 3.80
CA LEU A 49 -8.12 8.11 3.53
C LEU A 49 -8.79 6.90 2.90
N VAL A 50 -8.12 6.30 1.92
CA VAL A 50 -8.58 5.08 1.28
C VAL A 50 -7.65 3.95 1.70
N VAL A 51 -8.21 2.86 2.22
CA VAL A 51 -7.44 1.65 2.50
C VAL A 51 -7.31 0.89 1.19
N SER A 52 -6.10 0.87 0.62
CA SER A 52 -5.87 0.29 -0.70
C SER A 52 -5.31 -1.13 -0.65
N ALA A 53 -4.83 -1.58 0.50
CA ALA A 53 -4.41 -2.96 0.68
C ALA A 53 -4.57 -3.40 2.12
N THR A 54 -4.87 -4.67 2.29
CA THR A 54 -5.00 -5.30 3.61
C THR A 54 -4.29 -6.63 3.61
N THR A 55 -4.02 -7.16 4.80
CA THR A 55 -3.63 -8.57 4.88
C THR A 55 -4.81 -9.40 4.39
N PRO A 56 -4.56 -10.52 3.70
CA PRO A 56 -5.66 -11.41 3.30
C PRO A 56 -6.44 -11.84 4.54
N GLY A 57 -7.76 -11.88 4.42
CA GLY A 57 -8.61 -12.32 5.52
C GLY A 57 -8.24 -13.73 5.93
N MET A 58 -8.00 -13.92 7.22
CA MET A 58 -7.81 -15.26 7.74
C MET A 58 -9.18 -15.86 8.05
N ARG A 59 -9.30 -17.14 7.77
CA ARG A 59 -10.56 -17.87 7.99
C ARG A 59 -11.08 -17.58 9.39
N GLY A 60 -12.28 -16.99 9.48
CA GLY A 60 -12.93 -16.69 10.74
C GLY A 60 -12.52 -15.39 11.40
N ARG A 61 -11.69 -14.57 10.77
CA ARG A 61 -11.20 -13.32 11.37
C ARG A 61 -11.64 -12.04 10.67
N GLY A 62 -12.55 -12.12 9.71
CA GLY A 62 -13.06 -10.92 9.05
C GLY A 62 -12.02 -10.15 8.25
N ALA A 63 -12.12 -8.83 8.23
CA ALA A 63 -11.25 -7.98 7.45
C ALA A 63 -9.81 -8.03 7.93
N GLY A 64 -8.86 -7.94 7.00
CA GLY A 64 -7.45 -7.94 7.32
C GLY A 64 -6.97 -6.61 7.90
N LEU A 65 -5.73 -6.60 8.36
CA LEU A 65 -5.09 -5.39 8.85
C LEU A 65 -4.73 -4.48 7.69
N VAL A 66 -4.70 -3.17 7.95
CA VAL A 66 -4.34 -2.18 6.94
C VAL A 66 -2.87 -2.34 6.55
N GLU A 67 -2.61 -2.47 5.25
CA GLU A 67 -1.27 -2.58 4.70
C GLU A 67 -0.87 -1.36 3.87
N ALA A 68 -1.85 -0.65 3.28
CA ALA A 68 -1.59 0.53 2.47
C ALA A 68 -2.75 1.50 2.56
N ILE A 69 -2.42 2.79 2.46
CA ILE A 69 -3.41 3.87 2.44
C ILE A 69 -3.11 4.82 1.29
N GLU A 70 -4.15 5.49 0.80
CA GLU A 70 -4.06 6.48 -0.27
C GLU A 70 -4.95 7.67 0.03
N LEU A 71 -4.67 8.81 -0.62
CA LEU A 71 -5.60 9.94 -0.66
C LEU A 71 -6.15 10.04 -2.09
N LYS A 72 -7.47 10.04 -2.20
CA LYS A 72 -8.15 9.95 -3.48
C LYS A 72 -7.91 11.17 -4.37
N ASP A 73 -7.92 12.36 -3.80
CA ASP A 73 -7.83 13.61 -4.55
C ASP A 73 -6.41 14.18 -4.62
N HIS A 74 -5.42 13.35 -4.36
CA HIS A 74 -4.03 13.74 -4.43
C HIS A 74 -3.37 13.10 -5.66
N PRO A 75 -2.47 13.80 -6.37
CA PRO A 75 -1.80 13.24 -7.54
C PRO A 75 -1.09 11.92 -7.27
N PHE A 76 -0.42 11.84 -6.11
CA PHE A 76 0.18 10.60 -5.66
C PHE A 76 0.42 10.68 -4.16
N PHE A 77 -0.35 9.94 -3.40
CA PHE A 77 -0.17 9.81 -1.96
C PHE A 77 -0.36 8.34 -1.61
N LEU A 78 0.70 7.71 -1.15
CA LEU A 78 0.70 6.28 -0.86
C LEU A 78 1.48 6.03 0.41
N GLY A 79 0.82 5.43 1.40
CA GLY A 79 1.47 4.97 2.62
C GLY A 79 1.48 3.45 2.65
N LEU A 80 2.60 2.85 3.01
CA LEU A 80 2.77 1.41 3.07
C LEU A 80 3.29 1.00 4.43
N GLN A 81 2.81 -0.14 4.94
CA GLN A 81 3.41 -0.78 6.11
C GLN A 81 4.66 -1.57 5.72
N SER A 82 4.69 -2.07 4.50
CA SER A 82 5.82 -2.84 3.99
C SER A 82 7.02 -1.97 3.65
N HIS A 83 8.14 -2.63 3.41
CA HIS A 83 9.40 -2.00 3.02
C HIS A 83 9.76 -2.40 1.59
N PRO A 84 9.17 -1.76 0.57
CA PRO A 84 9.42 -2.14 -0.83
C PRO A 84 10.89 -1.96 -1.25
N GLU A 85 11.67 -1.15 -0.54
CA GLU A 85 13.08 -0.99 -0.83
C GLU A 85 13.85 -2.31 -0.73
N PHE A 86 13.38 -3.26 0.07
CA PHE A 86 14.06 -4.55 0.23
C PHE A 86 13.97 -5.42 -1.02
N LYS A 87 13.00 -5.17 -1.89
CA LYS A 87 12.83 -5.91 -3.14
C LYS A 87 13.17 -5.10 -4.37
N SER A 88 13.45 -3.81 -4.21
CA SER A 88 13.80 -2.95 -5.33
C SER A 88 15.21 -3.22 -5.81
N ARG A 89 15.40 -3.26 -7.12
CA ARG A 89 16.71 -3.49 -7.76
C ARG A 89 16.88 -2.51 -8.92
N PRO A 90 18.12 -2.17 -9.31
CA PRO A 90 18.34 -1.21 -10.39
C PRO A 90 17.64 -1.58 -11.70
N MET A 91 17.64 -2.86 -12.05
CA MET A 91 17.01 -3.33 -13.29
C MET A 91 15.56 -3.78 -13.08
N ARG A 92 15.09 -3.79 -11.86
CA ARG A 92 13.71 -4.17 -11.51
C ARG A 92 13.28 -3.35 -10.30
N PRO A 93 13.03 -2.05 -10.52
CA PRO A 93 12.62 -1.18 -9.41
C PRO A 93 11.24 -1.58 -8.88
N SER A 94 11.05 -1.36 -7.58
CA SER A 94 9.78 -1.63 -6.93
C SER A 94 8.66 -0.76 -7.53
N PRO A 95 7.47 -1.32 -7.80
CA PRO A 95 6.36 -0.58 -8.38
C PRO A 95 5.97 0.72 -7.66
N PRO A 96 5.93 0.79 -6.30
CA PRO A 96 5.63 2.06 -5.64
C PRO A 96 6.63 3.16 -5.97
N PHE A 97 7.91 2.83 -6.08
CA PHE A 97 8.92 3.83 -6.42
C PHE A 97 8.80 4.28 -7.87
N VAL A 98 8.54 3.36 -8.77
CA VAL A 98 8.30 3.71 -10.19
C VAL A 98 7.11 4.66 -10.30
N GLY A 99 6.00 4.34 -9.63
CA GLY A 99 4.81 5.18 -9.66
C GLY A 99 5.05 6.56 -9.08
N PHE A 100 5.81 6.63 -7.99
CA PHE A 100 6.14 7.91 -7.37
C PHE A 100 6.95 8.79 -8.32
N VAL A 101 7.98 8.24 -8.95
CA VAL A 101 8.82 9.00 -9.87
C VAL A 101 8.01 9.44 -11.09
N GLU A 102 7.17 8.57 -11.64
CA GLU A 102 6.31 8.93 -12.77
C GLU A 102 5.36 10.07 -12.40
N ALA A 103 4.76 10.01 -11.21
CA ALA A 103 3.87 11.06 -10.75
C ALA A 103 4.60 12.38 -10.55
N ALA A 104 5.81 12.33 -10.01
CA ALA A 104 6.64 13.51 -9.82
C ALA A 104 7.00 14.16 -11.15
N LEU A 105 7.36 13.37 -12.16
CA LEU A 105 7.64 13.88 -13.50
C LEU A 105 6.41 14.51 -14.14
N ALA A 106 5.26 13.88 -14.02
CA ALA A 106 4.01 14.42 -14.53
C ALA A 106 3.66 15.75 -13.87
N TYR A 107 3.88 15.86 -12.56
CA TYR A 107 3.64 17.10 -11.83
C TYR A 107 4.59 18.20 -12.28
N GLN A 108 5.85 17.88 -12.49
CA GLN A 108 6.84 18.83 -12.97
C GLN A 108 6.45 19.40 -14.35
N GLU A 109 5.91 18.58 -15.22
CA GLU A 109 5.47 19.01 -16.54
C GLU A 109 4.28 19.96 -16.50
N ARG A 110 3.46 19.89 -15.45
CA ARG A 110 2.32 20.78 -15.26
C ARG A 110 2.70 22.14 -14.67
N ALA A 111 3.83 22.22 -14.03
CA ALA A 111 4.24 23.41 -13.30
C ALA A 111 4.69 24.55 -14.22
#